data_f55007c1fd31441cfaf6853b7c87a558
#
_entry.id   f55007c1fd31441cfaf6853b7c87a558
#
_cell.length_a   1.000
_cell.length_b   1.000
_cell.length_c   1.000
_cell.angle_alpha   90.00
_cell.angle_beta   90.00
_cell.angle_gamma   90.00
#
_symmetry.space_group_name_H-M   'P 1'
#
loop_
_entity.id
_entity.type
_entity.pdbx_description
1 polymer ?
#
loop_
_entity_poly.entity_id
_entity_poly.type
_entity_poly.pdbx_seq_one_letter_code
_entity_poly.pdbx_strand_id
1 'polypeptide(L)'
;MSAVIFALLLVATALGLERYSTAHSLDDVQGRLEVEDHLVEAGEPAVIHLVVRNSGPRWKMFLAAKLHLNKEFLPCAEHHITQDQAGLGHTVRFTTWLRPGQEADFSTALRLERRGRYVLEPMQVIGGDFLGLVEQSRTERGFHELIVPPRECALPELEEMLGGFLGELSVNRYLYEDPILTAGYRPYTSGDPMRSIAWKQSV
;
A
#
# COMPACT_ATOMS: atom_id res chain seq x y z
N MET A 1 -16.32 31.61 -52.94
CA MET A 1 -14.85 31.58 -52.72
C MET A 1 -14.45 32.10 -51.33
N SER A 2 -14.88 33.30 -50.91
CA SER A 2 -14.52 33.89 -49.60
C SER A 2 -15.01 33.08 -48.38
N ALA A 3 -16.20 32.48 -48.42
CA ALA A 3 -16.71 31.64 -47.34
C ALA A 3 -15.91 30.34 -47.14
N VAL A 4 -15.42 29.75 -48.23
CA VAL A 4 -14.57 28.55 -48.16
C VAL A 4 -13.20 28.86 -47.59
N ILE A 5 -12.62 30.00 -48.00
CA ILE A 5 -11.32 30.46 -47.46
C ILE A 5 -11.44 30.77 -45.95
N PHE A 6 -12.53 31.43 -45.55
CA PHE A 6 -12.80 31.73 -44.13
C PHE A 6 -12.98 30.45 -43.31
N ALA A 7 -13.73 29.46 -43.83
CA ALA A 7 -13.90 28.18 -43.14
C ALA A 7 -12.57 27.42 -43.02
N LEU A 8 -11.74 27.38 -44.06
CA LEU A 8 -10.41 26.79 -44.02
C LEU A 8 -9.48 27.47 -42.98
N LEU A 9 -9.54 28.80 -42.92
CA LEU A 9 -8.73 29.56 -41.99
C LEU A 9 -9.18 29.31 -40.53
N LEU A 10 -10.49 29.17 -40.32
CA LEU A 10 -11.07 28.85 -39.00
C LEU A 10 -10.66 27.44 -38.55
N VAL A 11 -10.70 26.46 -39.47
CA VAL A 11 -10.23 25.10 -39.20
C VAL A 11 -8.72 25.09 -38.94
N ALA A 12 -7.93 25.79 -39.72
CA ALA A 12 -6.48 25.87 -39.53
C ALA A 12 -6.08 26.52 -38.16
N THR A 13 -6.82 27.57 -37.77
CA THR A 13 -6.59 28.21 -36.45
C THR A 13 -7.02 27.29 -35.31
N ALA A 14 -8.13 26.58 -35.44
CA ALA A 14 -8.59 25.61 -34.47
C ALA A 14 -7.56 24.48 -34.26
N LEU A 15 -7.07 23.87 -35.35
CA LEU A 15 -6.05 22.85 -35.33
C LEU A 15 -4.71 23.35 -34.76
N GLY A 16 -4.34 24.60 -35.06
CA GLY A 16 -3.15 25.25 -34.50
C GLY A 16 -3.25 25.45 -33.00
N LEU A 17 -4.40 25.93 -32.53
CA LEU A 17 -4.70 26.09 -31.09
C LEU A 17 -4.69 24.75 -30.35
N GLU A 18 -5.27 23.74 -30.94
CA GLU A 18 -5.34 22.40 -30.40
C GLU A 18 -3.92 21.80 -30.23
N ARG A 19 -3.09 21.86 -31.26
CA ARG A 19 -1.70 21.42 -31.19
C ARG A 19 -0.88 22.19 -30.17
N TYR A 20 -1.08 23.51 -30.11
CA TYR A 20 -0.43 24.35 -29.12
C TYR A 20 -0.86 23.98 -27.68
N SER A 21 -2.16 23.79 -27.47
CA SER A 21 -2.73 23.39 -26.17
C SER A 21 -2.19 22.04 -25.73
N THR A 22 -2.17 21.05 -26.61
CA THR A 22 -1.63 19.70 -26.31
C THR A 22 -0.14 19.76 -25.96
N ALA A 23 0.66 20.44 -26.77
CA ALA A 23 2.12 20.54 -26.56
C ALA A 23 2.48 21.17 -25.20
N HIS A 24 1.61 22.05 -24.68
CA HIS A 24 1.86 22.77 -23.42
C HIS A 24 0.92 22.31 -22.30
N SER A 25 0.24 21.19 -22.46
CA SER A 25 -0.77 20.72 -21.48
C SER A 25 -0.16 20.37 -20.13
N LEU A 26 1.04 19.79 -20.11
CA LEU A 26 1.76 19.38 -18.90
C LEU A 26 2.85 20.34 -18.45
N ASP A 27 3.06 21.46 -19.19
CA ASP A 27 4.02 22.48 -18.76
C ASP A 27 3.60 23.08 -17.41
N ASP A 28 4.54 23.20 -16.50
CA ASP A 28 4.33 23.75 -15.15
C ASP A 28 3.28 23.04 -14.30
N VAL A 29 2.87 21.85 -14.69
CA VAL A 29 1.99 20.98 -13.89
C VAL A 29 2.84 20.03 -13.08
N GLN A 30 2.55 19.96 -11.78
CA GLN A 30 3.20 19.08 -10.83
C GLN A 30 2.15 18.15 -10.22
N GLY A 31 2.46 16.87 -10.18
CA GLY A 31 1.67 15.88 -9.49
C GLY A 31 2.39 15.37 -8.27
N ARG A 32 1.67 15.10 -7.21
CA ARG A 32 2.19 14.55 -5.97
C ARG A 32 1.20 13.52 -5.41
N LEU A 33 1.72 12.36 -5.05
CA LEU A 33 1.00 11.36 -4.30
C LEU A 33 1.36 11.52 -2.83
N GLU A 34 0.37 11.62 -1.97
CA GLU A 34 0.54 11.68 -0.53
C GLU A 34 -0.23 10.55 0.12
N VAL A 35 0.33 9.99 1.16
CA VAL A 35 -0.29 8.93 1.95
C VAL A 35 -0.44 9.49 3.36
N GLU A 36 -1.64 9.47 3.89
CA GLU A 36 -1.93 10.03 5.22
C GLU A 36 -1.21 9.20 6.30
N ASP A 37 -1.38 7.88 6.26
CA ASP A 37 -0.75 6.95 7.18
C ASP A 37 -0.01 5.84 6.44
N HIS A 38 1.28 5.70 6.71
CA HIS A 38 2.10 4.63 6.15
C HIS A 38 1.89 3.28 6.85
N LEU A 39 1.39 3.29 8.07
CA LEU A 39 1.10 2.10 8.87
C LEU A 39 -0.41 2.00 9.07
N VAL A 40 -1.02 0.96 8.53
CA VAL A 40 -2.47 0.77 8.52
C VAL A 40 -2.80 -0.63 9.00
N GLU A 41 -3.81 -0.79 9.86
CA GLU A 41 -4.25 -2.09 10.30
C GLU A 41 -4.97 -2.87 9.19
N ALA A 42 -4.89 -4.20 9.26
CA ALA A 42 -5.54 -5.06 8.28
C ALA A 42 -7.06 -4.86 8.28
N GLY A 43 -7.61 -4.48 7.13
CA GLY A 43 -9.04 -4.21 6.96
C GLY A 43 -9.47 -2.76 7.24
N GLU A 44 -8.58 -1.90 7.74
CA GLU A 44 -8.85 -0.47 7.86
C GLU A 44 -8.62 0.28 6.55
N PRO A 45 -9.35 1.38 6.31
CA PRO A 45 -9.16 2.20 5.12
C PRO A 45 -7.91 3.08 5.25
N ALA A 46 -6.98 2.94 4.32
CA ALA A 46 -5.87 3.86 4.12
C ALA A 46 -6.28 4.97 3.16
N VAL A 47 -6.10 6.22 3.54
CA VAL A 47 -6.42 7.37 2.68
C VAL A 47 -5.17 7.80 1.92
N ILE A 48 -5.32 7.93 0.62
CA ILE A 48 -4.30 8.47 -0.28
C ILE A 48 -4.82 9.70 -0.98
N HIS A 49 -3.95 10.68 -1.18
CA HIS A 49 -4.23 11.94 -1.84
C HIS A 49 -3.45 12.03 -3.16
N LEU A 50 -4.18 12.32 -4.22
CA LEU A 50 -3.60 12.63 -5.52
C LEU A 50 -3.71 14.14 -5.73
N VAL A 51 -2.60 14.82 -5.53
CA VAL A 51 -2.53 16.27 -5.61
C VAL A 51 -1.97 16.68 -6.96
N VAL A 52 -2.66 17.57 -7.67
CA VAL A 52 -2.21 18.13 -8.94
C VAL A 52 -2.23 19.66 -8.84
N ARG A 53 -1.08 20.26 -9.10
CA ARG A 53 -0.89 21.71 -9.04
C ARG A 53 -0.48 22.28 -10.38
N ASN A 54 -1.12 23.38 -10.78
CA ASN A 54 -0.71 24.21 -11.90
C ASN A 54 0.12 25.39 -11.41
N SER A 55 1.42 25.33 -11.56
CA SER A 55 2.35 26.40 -11.18
C SER A 55 2.52 27.45 -12.27
N GLY A 56 1.98 27.20 -13.45
CA GLY A 56 2.13 28.07 -14.62
C GLY A 56 1.08 29.18 -14.71
N PRO A 57 1.29 30.14 -15.62
CA PRO A 57 0.38 31.26 -15.83
C PRO A 57 -0.83 30.93 -16.71
N ARG A 58 -0.90 29.71 -17.28
CA ARG A 58 -1.93 29.30 -18.23
C ARG A 58 -3.00 28.44 -17.56
N TRP A 59 -4.23 28.57 -18.05
CA TRP A 59 -5.29 27.67 -17.67
C TRP A 59 -5.06 26.29 -18.25
N LYS A 60 -5.28 25.27 -17.44
CA LYS A 60 -5.26 23.86 -17.84
C LYS A 60 -6.70 23.36 -17.86
N MET A 61 -7.25 23.21 -19.06
CA MET A 61 -8.68 22.91 -19.22
C MET A 61 -8.98 21.42 -19.04
N PHE A 62 -7.99 20.57 -19.27
CA PHE A 62 -8.10 19.13 -19.06
C PHE A 62 -6.83 18.60 -18.40
N LEU A 63 -6.99 18.16 -17.16
CA LEU A 63 -5.97 17.44 -16.41
C LEU A 63 -6.59 16.22 -15.76
N ALA A 64 -5.88 15.11 -15.73
CA ALA A 64 -6.29 13.97 -14.96
C ALA A 64 -5.11 13.43 -14.13
N ALA A 65 -5.43 12.97 -12.93
CA ALA A 65 -4.54 12.16 -12.10
C ALA A 65 -4.95 10.70 -12.24
N LYS A 66 -4.00 9.84 -12.57
CA LYS A 66 -4.22 8.42 -12.74
C LYS A 66 -3.26 7.65 -11.84
N LEU A 67 -3.81 6.71 -11.09
CA LEU A 67 -3.05 5.78 -10.26
C LEU A 67 -3.47 4.36 -10.58
N HIS A 68 -2.49 3.52 -10.87
CA HIS A 68 -2.73 2.10 -11.05
C HIS A 68 -2.51 1.39 -9.70
N LEU A 69 -3.45 0.53 -9.34
CA LEU A 69 -3.50 -0.20 -8.09
C LEU A 69 -3.55 -1.70 -8.40
N ASN A 70 -2.65 -2.46 -7.84
CA ASN A 70 -2.67 -3.91 -7.93
C ASN A 70 -3.96 -4.45 -7.28
N LYS A 71 -4.36 -5.66 -7.64
CA LYS A 71 -5.57 -6.33 -7.15
C LYS A 71 -5.65 -6.49 -5.61
N GLU A 72 -4.53 -6.33 -4.92
CA GLU A 72 -4.45 -6.42 -3.46
C GLU A 72 -5.04 -5.18 -2.77
N PHE A 73 -5.08 -4.06 -3.49
CA PHE A 73 -5.71 -2.83 -3.03
C PHE A 73 -7.20 -2.86 -3.35
N LEU A 74 -8.02 -2.94 -2.32
CA LEU A 74 -9.47 -2.90 -2.48
C LEU A 74 -9.95 -1.46 -2.32
N PRO A 75 -10.43 -0.82 -3.39
CA PRO A 75 -10.95 0.54 -3.29
C PRO A 75 -12.27 0.54 -2.49
N CYS A 76 -12.39 1.48 -1.55
CA CYS A 76 -13.59 1.63 -0.73
C CYS A 76 -14.70 2.42 -1.43
N ALA A 77 -14.36 3.25 -2.43
CA ALA A 77 -15.31 4.04 -3.21
C ALA A 77 -15.37 3.54 -4.64
N GLU A 78 -16.58 3.37 -5.17
CA GLU A 78 -16.78 2.91 -6.55
C GLU A 78 -16.63 4.03 -7.61
N HIS A 79 -16.64 5.30 -7.16
CA HIS A 79 -16.54 6.45 -8.04
C HIS A 79 -15.11 6.65 -8.56
N HIS A 80 -14.98 6.90 -9.85
CA HIS A 80 -13.69 7.14 -10.54
C HIS A 80 -12.75 5.94 -10.62
N ILE A 81 -13.26 4.73 -10.42
CA ILE A 81 -12.48 3.50 -10.46
C ILE A 81 -12.89 2.70 -11.70
N THR A 82 -11.90 2.33 -12.47
CA THR A 82 -12.09 1.43 -13.62
C THR A 82 -11.30 0.16 -13.36
N GLN A 83 -11.97 -0.97 -13.41
CA GLN A 83 -11.27 -2.26 -13.35
C GLN A 83 -10.48 -2.46 -14.64
N ASP A 84 -9.25 -2.90 -14.53
CA ASP A 84 -8.43 -3.21 -15.68
C ASP A 84 -9.03 -4.39 -16.46
N GLN A 85 -8.99 -4.32 -17.80
CA GLN A 85 -9.56 -5.36 -18.67
C GLN A 85 -8.92 -6.74 -18.46
N ALA A 86 -7.68 -6.78 -17.95
CA ALA A 86 -6.99 -8.01 -17.62
C ALA A 86 -7.33 -8.57 -16.23
N GLY A 87 -8.15 -7.86 -15.41
CA GLY A 87 -8.46 -8.27 -14.04
C GLY A 87 -7.26 -8.27 -13.09
N LEU A 88 -6.17 -7.61 -13.46
CA LEU A 88 -4.92 -7.57 -12.71
C LEU A 88 -4.87 -6.46 -11.67
N GLY A 89 -5.81 -5.53 -11.72
CA GLY A 89 -5.84 -4.40 -10.80
C GLY A 89 -6.98 -3.44 -11.06
N HIS A 90 -6.90 -2.32 -10.37
CA HIS A 90 -7.84 -1.19 -10.47
C HIS A 90 -7.08 0.06 -10.91
N THR A 91 -7.73 0.87 -11.72
CA THR A 91 -7.21 2.19 -12.09
C THR A 91 -8.12 3.25 -11.50
N VAL A 92 -7.56 4.11 -10.68
CA VAL A 92 -8.22 5.30 -10.16
C VAL A 92 -7.87 6.46 -11.07
N ARG A 93 -8.89 7.18 -11.59
CA ARG A 93 -8.70 8.32 -12.47
C ARG A 93 -9.62 9.46 -12.04
N PHE A 94 -9.01 10.59 -11.69
CA PHE A 94 -9.69 11.84 -11.41
C PHE A 94 -9.41 12.85 -12.53
N THR A 95 -10.45 13.53 -12.99
CA THR A 95 -10.33 14.55 -14.04
C THR A 95 -10.73 15.90 -13.48
N THR A 96 -9.96 16.93 -13.82
CA THR A 96 -10.17 18.30 -13.34
C THR A 96 -9.69 19.33 -14.37
N TRP A 97 -9.94 20.60 -14.05
CA TRP A 97 -9.35 21.76 -14.71
C TRP A 97 -8.75 22.69 -13.65
N LEU A 98 -7.66 23.34 -13.98
CA LEU A 98 -6.94 24.18 -13.02
C LEU A 98 -6.64 25.56 -13.60
N ARG A 99 -6.90 26.58 -12.80
CA ARG A 99 -6.45 27.96 -13.05
C ARG A 99 -4.95 28.09 -12.74
N PRO A 100 -4.33 29.17 -13.20
CA PRO A 100 -2.97 29.54 -12.78
C PRO A 100 -2.84 29.57 -11.26
N GLY A 101 -1.83 28.87 -10.73
CA GLY A 101 -1.56 28.80 -9.31
C GLY A 101 -2.52 27.94 -8.48
N GLN A 102 -3.49 27.29 -9.10
CA GLN A 102 -4.48 26.46 -8.41
C GLN A 102 -3.95 25.03 -8.22
N GLU A 103 -4.41 24.42 -7.15
CA GLU A 103 -4.15 23.03 -6.79
C GLU A 103 -5.49 22.31 -6.62
N ALA A 104 -5.54 21.06 -7.03
CA ALA A 104 -6.65 20.15 -6.76
C ALA A 104 -6.12 18.93 -6.00
N ASP A 105 -6.82 18.57 -4.96
CA ASP A 105 -6.56 17.41 -4.13
C ASP A 105 -7.72 16.42 -4.27
N PHE A 106 -7.40 15.19 -4.62
CA PHE A 106 -8.35 14.10 -4.74
C PHE A 106 -7.97 12.99 -3.76
N SER A 107 -8.84 12.75 -2.81
CA SER A 107 -8.67 11.68 -1.84
C SER A 107 -9.42 10.41 -2.25
N THR A 108 -8.80 9.27 -2.04
CA THR A 108 -9.44 7.97 -2.18
C THR A 108 -8.99 7.05 -1.06
N ALA A 109 -9.90 6.21 -0.57
CA ALA A 109 -9.64 5.25 0.48
C ALA A 109 -9.43 3.86 -0.11
N LEU A 110 -8.38 3.19 0.33
CA LEU A 110 -8.00 1.84 -0.06
C LEU A 110 -8.02 0.94 1.17
N ARG A 111 -8.43 -0.30 1.00
CA ARG A 111 -8.39 -1.31 2.06
C ARG A 111 -7.42 -2.43 1.71
N LEU A 112 -6.64 -2.86 2.70
CA LEU A 112 -5.70 -3.96 2.61
C LEU A 112 -6.08 -5.03 3.64
N GLU A 113 -6.38 -6.23 3.19
CA GLU A 113 -6.87 -7.29 4.08
C GLU A 113 -5.74 -8.15 4.69
N ARG A 114 -4.60 -8.18 4.04
CA ARG A 114 -3.49 -9.05 4.44
C ARG A 114 -2.32 -8.24 4.97
N ARG A 115 -1.63 -8.79 5.96
CA ARG A 115 -0.36 -8.23 6.42
C ARG A 115 0.67 -8.25 5.29
N GLY A 116 1.47 -7.20 5.21
CA GLY A 116 2.52 -7.11 4.20
C GLY A 116 3.03 -5.70 3.99
N ARG A 117 3.95 -5.59 3.05
CA ARG A 117 4.46 -4.33 2.56
C ARG A 117 3.94 -4.14 1.14
N TYR A 118 3.21 -3.08 0.92
CA TYR A 118 2.56 -2.75 -0.33
C TYR A 118 3.18 -1.49 -0.92
N VAL A 119 3.63 -1.59 -2.14
CA VAL A 119 4.22 -0.46 -2.86
C VAL A 119 3.17 0.09 -3.81
N LEU A 120 2.94 1.40 -3.72
CA LEU A 120 2.09 2.13 -4.65
C LEU A 120 2.88 2.45 -5.92
N GLU A 121 2.24 2.26 -7.06
CA GLU A 121 2.83 2.66 -8.33
C GLU A 121 2.90 4.19 -8.42
N PRO A 122 3.86 4.73 -9.19
CA PRO A 122 3.96 6.15 -9.41
C PRO A 122 2.71 6.72 -10.07
N MET A 123 2.22 7.85 -9.55
CA MET A 123 1.09 8.55 -10.14
C MET A 123 1.42 9.07 -11.54
N GLN A 124 0.46 8.96 -12.45
CA GLN A 124 0.52 9.55 -13.78
C GLN A 124 -0.34 10.81 -13.82
N VAL A 125 0.25 11.89 -14.28
CA VAL A 125 -0.48 13.12 -14.61
C VAL A 125 -0.72 13.13 -16.10
N ILE A 126 -1.98 13.30 -16.47
CA ILE A 126 -2.42 13.33 -17.87
C ILE A 126 -2.91 14.73 -18.15
N GLY A 127 -2.37 15.35 -19.18
CA GLY A 127 -2.83 16.62 -19.72
C GLY A 127 -3.37 16.41 -21.13
N GLY A 128 -4.42 17.11 -21.46
CA GLY A 128 -5.03 17.03 -22.77
C GLY A 128 -5.19 18.38 -23.47
N ASP A 129 -5.67 18.31 -24.68
CA ASP A 129 -6.12 19.47 -25.44
C ASP A 129 -7.44 20.02 -24.86
N PHE A 130 -7.88 21.15 -25.41
CA PHE A 130 -9.14 21.78 -25.03
C PHE A 130 -10.37 20.88 -25.25
N LEU A 131 -10.33 20.01 -26.23
CA LEU A 131 -11.40 19.09 -26.59
C LEU A 131 -11.29 17.71 -25.95
N GLY A 132 -10.16 17.40 -25.31
CA GLY A 132 -9.90 16.10 -24.69
C GLY A 132 -9.69 14.96 -25.70
N LEU A 133 -9.32 15.29 -26.94
CA LEU A 133 -9.12 14.32 -28.02
C LEU A 133 -7.71 13.73 -28.02
N VAL A 134 -6.73 14.50 -27.55
CA VAL A 134 -5.34 14.08 -27.50
C VAL A 134 -4.86 14.23 -26.05
N GLU A 135 -4.35 13.15 -25.50
CA GLU A 135 -3.83 13.11 -24.14
C GLU A 135 -2.30 12.89 -24.18
N GLN A 136 -1.60 13.63 -23.33
CA GLN A 136 -0.20 13.40 -22.99
C GLN A 136 -0.12 12.96 -21.55
N SER A 137 0.74 12.01 -21.23
CA SER A 137 0.93 11.54 -19.87
C SER A 137 2.38 11.69 -19.43
N ARG A 138 2.55 12.03 -18.16
CA ARG A 138 3.84 12.07 -17.48
C ARG A 138 3.73 11.32 -16.16
N THR A 139 4.66 10.40 -15.93
CA THR A 139 4.75 9.69 -14.66
C THR A 139 5.56 10.53 -13.69
N GLU A 140 4.98 10.84 -12.54
CA GLU A 140 5.66 11.57 -11.47
C GLU A 140 6.55 10.61 -10.68
N ARG A 141 7.72 11.12 -10.28
CA ARG A 141 8.65 10.31 -9.48
C ARG A 141 8.20 10.35 -8.03
N GLY A 142 8.02 9.20 -7.44
CA GLY A 142 7.68 9.04 -6.04
C GLY A 142 7.73 7.56 -5.66
N PHE A 143 8.14 7.30 -4.44
CA PHE A 143 8.08 5.97 -3.85
C PHE A 143 7.22 6.07 -2.61
N HIS A 144 6.08 5.40 -2.63
CA HIS A 144 5.15 5.38 -1.51
C HIS A 144 4.85 3.93 -1.17
N GLU A 145 4.87 3.65 0.11
CA GLU A 145 4.56 2.32 0.61
C GLU A 145 3.57 2.38 1.77
N LEU A 146 2.76 1.36 1.84
CA LEU A 146 1.86 1.08 2.94
C LEU A 146 2.32 -0.20 3.63
N ILE A 147 2.39 -0.17 4.95
CA ILE A 147 2.79 -1.30 5.76
C ILE A 147 1.59 -1.73 6.59
N VAL A 148 1.19 -3.00 6.41
CA VAL A 148 0.15 -3.61 7.23
C VAL A 148 0.83 -4.56 8.21
N PRO A 149 0.87 -4.22 9.52
CA PRO A 149 1.49 -5.05 10.54
C PRO A 149 0.70 -6.34 10.75
N PRO A 150 1.28 -7.34 11.38
CA PRO A 150 0.52 -8.48 11.88
C PRO A 150 -0.46 -8.02 12.95
N ARG A 151 -1.64 -8.65 12.97
CA ARG A 151 -2.64 -8.37 14.01
C ARG A 151 -2.05 -8.63 15.39
N GLU A 152 -2.24 -7.68 16.27
CA GLU A 152 -1.90 -7.88 17.68
C GLU A 152 -2.79 -8.96 18.29
N CYS A 153 -2.18 -9.92 18.95
CA CYS A 153 -2.89 -10.96 19.67
C CYS A 153 -3.08 -10.47 21.10
N ALA A 154 -4.32 -10.52 21.60
CA ALA A 154 -4.59 -10.17 22.99
C ALA A 154 -3.88 -11.17 23.94
N LEU A 155 -3.34 -10.66 25.06
CA LEU A 155 -2.65 -11.48 26.06
C LEU A 155 -3.43 -12.76 26.46
N PRO A 156 -4.75 -12.73 26.68
CA PRO A 156 -5.54 -13.94 27.00
C PRO A 156 -5.51 -14.99 25.89
N GLU A 157 -5.60 -14.58 24.61
CA GLU A 157 -5.53 -15.50 23.48
C GLU A 157 -4.15 -16.14 23.37
N LEU A 158 -3.10 -15.36 23.67
CA LEU A 158 -1.73 -15.83 23.68
C LEU A 158 -1.48 -16.84 24.81
N GLU A 159 -2.02 -16.57 26.01
CA GLU A 159 -1.95 -17.47 27.15
C GLU A 159 -2.69 -18.78 26.87
N GLU A 160 -3.87 -18.74 26.24
CA GLU A 160 -4.61 -19.93 25.86
C GLU A 160 -3.87 -20.77 24.80
N MET A 161 -3.29 -20.12 23.78
CA MET A 161 -2.49 -20.80 22.76
C MET A 161 -1.19 -21.40 23.30
N LEU A 162 -0.52 -20.72 24.22
CA LEU A 162 0.75 -21.15 24.80
C LEU A 162 0.56 -22.00 26.03
N GLY A 163 -0.58 -21.91 26.72
CA GLY A 163 -0.84 -22.62 27.98
C GLY A 163 -0.71 -24.13 27.88
N GLY A 164 -1.24 -24.73 26.83
CA GLY A 164 -1.07 -26.15 26.55
C GLY A 164 0.38 -26.54 26.25
N PHE A 165 1.06 -25.72 25.47
CA PHE A 165 2.45 -25.96 25.07
C PHE A 165 3.42 -25.78 26.27
N LEU A 166 3.23 -24.77 27.07
CA LEU A 166 4.03 -24.55 28.29
C LEU A 166 3.73 -25.60 29.36
N GLY A 167 2.49 -26.09 29.43
CA GLY A 167 2.11 -27.19 30.33
C GLY A 167 2.86 -28.49 29.99
N GLU A 168 2.93 -28.86 28.73
CA GLU A 168 3.66 -30.05 28.26
C GLU A 168 5.17 -29.90 28.48
N LEU A 169 5.72 -28.72 28.20
CA LEU A 169 7.15 -28.45 28.48
C LEU A 169 7.48 -28.47 29.97
N SER A 170 6.56 -28.03 30.82
CA SER A 170 6.72 -28.06 32.27
C SER A 170 6.73 -29.49 32.79
N VAL A 171 5.81 -30.36 32.32
CA VAL A 171 5.76 -31.77 32.70
C VAL A 171 7.01 -32.53 32.24
N ASN A 172 7.49 -32.30 31.05
CA ASN A 172 8.73 -32.92 30.57
C ASN A 172 9.96 -32.47 31.36
N ARG A 173 9.98 -31.27 31.90
CA ARG A 173 11.12 -30.73 32.65
C ARG A 173 11.23 -31.34 34.06
N TYR A 174 10.12 -31.73 34.65
CA TYR A 174 10.10 -32.44 35.93
C TYR A 174 10.48 -33.91 35.85
N LEU A 175 10.46 -34.49 34.65
CA LEU A 175 10.82 -35.90 34.39
C LEU A 175 12.32 -36.13 34.14
N TYR A 176 13.08 -35.05 33.95
CA TYR A 176 14.54 -35.14 33.84
C TYR A 176 15.15 -34.96 35.24
N GLU A 177 15.55 -36.08 35.84
CA GLU A 177 16.44 -36.02 37.02
C GLU A 177 17.70 -35.25 36.65
N ASP A 178 17.92 -34.11 37.29
CA ASP A 178 19.17 -33.37 37.15
C ASP A 178 20.29 -34.16 37.82
N PRO A 179 21.24 -34.74 37.10
CA PRO A 179 22.30 -35.56 37.67
C PRO A 179 23.24 -34.78 38.59
N ILE A 180 23.15 -33.46 38.62
CA ILE A 180 23.99 -32.55 39.43
C ILE A 180 23.29 -32.23 40.76
N LEU A 181 21.97 -32.24 40.81
CA LEU A 181 21.18 -31.93 42.02
C LEU A 181 20.92 -33.21 42.83
N THR A 182 21.84 -33.61 43.66
CA THR A 182 21.65 -34.68 44.61
C THR A 182 20.86 -34.20 45.82
N ALA A 183 19.58 -34.56 45.92
CA ALA A 183 18.68 -34.14 47.01
C ALA A 183 19.00 -34.84 48.38
N GLY A 184 19.78 -35.92 48.37
CA GLY A 184 20.16 -36.70 49.53
C GLY A 184 20.45 -38.18 49.20
N TYR A 185 20.96 -38.89 50.20
CA TYR A 185 21.26 -40.33 50.10
C TYR A 185 20.32 -41.08 51.03
N ARG A 186 19.85 -42.25 50.56
CA ARG A 186 19.06 -43.19 51.35
C ARG A 186 19.63 -44.61 51.21
N PRO A 187 19.37 -45.51 52.17
CA PRO A 187 19.75 -46.92 52.01
C PRO A 187 19.23 -47.55 50.73
N TYR A 188 20.05 -48.39 50.12
CA TYR A 188 19.68 -49.13 48.91
C TYR A 188 18.51 -50.09 49.19
N THR A 189 17.59 -50.13 48.26
CA THR A 189 16.46 -51.09 48.25
C THR A 189 16.54 -51.94 46.98
N SER A 190 16.16 -53.22 47.04
CA SER A 190 16.34 -54.17 45.97
C SER A 190 15.63 -53.84 44.64
N GLY A 191 14.86 -52.79 44.60
CA GLY A 191 14.22 -52.23 43.38
C GLY A 191 14.95 -51.04 42.76
N ASP A 192 16.01 -50.52 43.37
CA ASP A 192 16.73 -49.38 42.86
C ASP A 192 17.70 -49.74 41.72
N PRO A 193 17.75 -48.96 40.65
CA PRO A 193 18.67 -49.22 39.57
C PRO A 193 20.13 -49.02 40.00
N MET A 194 21.03 -49.97 39.65
CA MET A 194 22.42 -49.95 40.03
C MET A 194 23.20 -48.65 39.68
N ARG A 195 22.73 -47.97 38.64
CA ARG A 195 23.33 -46.70 38.22
C ARG A 195 23.14 -45.54 39.23
N SER A 196 22.17 -45.63 40.14
CA SER A 196 21.90 -44.62 41.16
C SER A 196 22.63 -44.89 42.48
N ILE A 197 23.42 -45.91 42.57
CA ILE A 197 24.25 -46.25 43.78
C ILE A 197 25.44 -45.28 43.81
N ALA A 198 25.56 -44.53 44.91
CA ALA A 198 26.70 -43.64 45.18
C ALA A 198 27.88 -44.41 45.74
N TRP A 199 28.56 -45.18 44.93
CA TRP A 199 29.68 -46.06 45.30
C TRP A 199 30.78 -45.37 46.08
N LYS A 200 31.00 -44.09 45.86
CA LYS A 200 32.03 -43.30 46.58
C LYS A 200 31.71 -43.00 48.07
N GLN A 201 30.48 -43.23 48.48
CA GLN A 201 30.02 -42.94 49.86
C GLN A 201 29.54 -44.20 50.60
N SER A 202 29.65 -45.35 49.99
CA SER A 202 29.26 -46.64 50.60
C SER A 202 30.42 -47.39 51.25
N VAL A 203 31.53 -46.66 51.57
CA VAL A 203 32.70 -47.23 52.29
C VAL A 203 32.67 -46.81 53.74
#